data_2e98310f90fc601f7467d07c1c34920d
#
_entry.id   2e98310f90fc601f7467d07c1c34920d
#
_cell.length_a   1.000
_cell.length_b   1.000
_cell.length_c   1.000
_cell.angle_alpha   90.00
_cell.angle_beta   90.00
_cell.angle_gamma   90.00
#
_symmetry.space_group_name_H-M   'P 1'
#
loop_
_entity.id
_entity.type
_entity.pdbx_description
1 polymer ?
#
loop_
_entity_poly.entity_id
_entity_poly.type
_entity_poly.pdbx_seq_one_letter_code
_entity_poly.pdbx_strand_id
1 'polypeptide(L)'
;MLAGRFVRARASFDATFRKGWGQLLMPFAFFFLVDLFVLSKVSGPPFVAFGHLPYGLWFLVSLFFWRLMVVPVGRWRSFDRLVWPLALLGLVLSGLLPNWWSLVRTFAFFPAFLFGMLVLPRLEPHLRRPWVRVASAVLLVATVVVVWRRAQQYNYLWLHQSRSYDELGRDFVSGAGLRLLVAAAGIVVALAVVSLVPTRRVGSLSGLGRFTLYAYLLHLPVTEFIIYWLIPRTDSNAAVSVSVSLAIIPFVLVVMTRPVRRLTQPLVEPVEFAKSVPVP
;
A
#
# COMPACT_ATOMS: atom_id res chain seq x y z
N MET A 1 -7.18 -2.08 -0.06
CA MET A 1 -8.32 -3.01 -0.15
C MET A 1 -7.98 -4.43 0.30
N LEU A 2 -7.06 -5.17 -0.35
CA LEU A 2 -6.73 -6.56 0.02
C LEU A 2 -6.26 -6.73 1.47
N ALA A 3 -5.49 -5.77 2.01
CA ALA A 3 -5.05 -5.81 3.41
C ALA A 3 -6.20 -5.88 4.43
N GLY A 4 -7.34 -5.25 4.14
CA GLY A 4 -8.54 -5.30 4.98
C GLY A 4 -9.17 -6.69 5.06
N ARG A 5 -9.14 -7.46 3.97
CA ARG A 5 -9.73 -8.80 3.90
C ARG A 5 -9.21 -9.76 4.98
N PHE A 6 -7.97 -9.61 5.39
CA PHE A 6 -7.32 -10.51 6.33
C PHE A 6 -7.41 -10.07 7.80
N VAL A 7 -8.13 -8.99 8.08
CA VAL A 7 -8.34 -8.52 9.45
C VAL A 7 -9.49 -9.29 10.08
N ARG A 8 -9.23 -9.92 11.23
CA ARG A 8 -10.26 -10.62 11.99
C ARG A 8 -11.08 -9.61 12.79
N ALA A 9 -12.38 -9.55 12.54
CA ALA A 9 -13.31 -8.84 13.42
C ALA A 9 -13.26 -9.43 14.84
N ARG A 10 -13.40 -8.56 15.88
CA ARG A 10 -13.43 -8.94 17.30
C ARG A 10 -12.08 -9.24 17.98
N ALA A 11 -10.94 -8.94 17.37
CA ALA A 11 -9.66 -8.98 18.09
C ALA A 11 -9.62 -7.88 19.19
N SER A 12 -9.05 -8.15 20.37
CA SER A 12 -8.92 -7.13 21.42
C SER A 12 -7.98 -6.00 20.98
N PHE A 13 -8.15 -4.81 21.54
CA PHE A 13 -7.27 -3.68 21.25
C PHE A 13 -5.82 -4.03 21.57
N ASP A 14 -5.56 -4.57 22.76
CA ASP A 14 -4.21 -4.93 23.22
C ASP A 14 -3.56 -6.00 22.33
N ALA A 15 -4.32 -7.03 21.94
CA ALA A 15 -3.82 -8.06 21.04
C ALA A 15 -3.51 -7.48 19.64
N THR A 16 -4.37 -6.59 19.13
CA THR A 16 -4.19 -5.92 17.85
C THR A 16 -2.98 -4.99 17.89
N PHE A 17 -2.85 -4.22 18.98
CA PHE A 17 -1.72 -3.31 19.19
C PHE A 17 -0.40 -4.08 19.28
N ARG A 18 -0.27 -5.07 20.19
CA ARG A 18 0.96 -5.87 20.36
C ARG A 18 1.37 -6.56 19.06
N LYS A 19 0.40 -7.14 18.34
CA LYS A 19 0.66 -7.78 17.05
C LYS A 19 1.07 -6.77 15.99
N GLY A 20 0.41 -5.62 15.91
CA GLY A 20 0.74 -4.55 14.98
C GLY A 20 2.11 -3.95 15.28
N TRP A 21 2.44 -3.74 16.54
CA TRP A 21 3.74 -3.26 16.97
C TRP A 21 4.87 -4.17 16.47
N GLY A 22 4.81 -5.47 16.79
CA GLY A 22 5.87 -6.41 16.41
C GLY A 22 5.94 -6.71 14.91
N GLN A 23 4.80 -6.75 14.21
CA GLN A 23 4.76 -7.14 12.80
C GLN A 23 4.84 -5.97 11.80
N LEU A 24 4.53 -4.75 12.23
CA LEU A 24 4.49 -3.58 11.35
C LEU A 24 5.45 -2.48 11.78
N LEU A 25 5.39 -2.05 13.06
CA LEU A 25 6.17 -0.90 13.51
C LEU A 25 7.64 -1.23 13.78
N MET A 26 7.97 -2.43 14.26
CA MET A 26 9.39 -2.82 14.41
C MET A 26 10.11 -2.92 13.06
N PRO A 27 9.61 -3.67 12.05
CA PRO A 27 10.19 -3.64 10.72
C PRO A 27 10.19 -2.23 10.10
N PHE A 28 9.12 -1.47 10.29
CA PHE A 28 9.06 -0.08 9.85
C PHE A 28 10.23 0.74 10.40
N ALA A 29 10.48 0.71 11.71
CA ALA A 29 11.55 1.50 12.33
C ALA A 29 12.93 1.14 11.76
N PHE A 30 13.18 -0.16 11.55
CA PHE A 30 14.44 -0.61 10.96
C PHE A 30 14.59 -0.11 9.52
N PHE A 31 13.60 -0.36 8.66
CA PHE A 31 13.68 0.05 7.25
C PHE A 31 13.64 1.56 7.08
N PHE A 32 13.00 2.29 7.99
CA PHE A 32 13.06 3.74 8.04
C PHE A 32 14.51 4.23 8.20
N LEU A 33 15.28 3.63 9.09
CA LEU A 33 16.70 3.96 9.26
C LEU A 33 17.53 3.57 8.03
N VAL A 34 17.23 2.43 7.40
CA VAL A 34 17.90 2.00 6.16
C VAL A 34 17.62 3.00 5.03
N ASP A 35 16.36 3.38 4.84
CA ASP A 35 15.99 4.35 3.80
C ASP A 35 16.63 5.73 4.06
N LEU A 36 16.68 6.18 5.32
CA LEU A 36 17.39 7.41 5.68
C LEU A 36 18.89 7.32 5.33
N PHE A 37 19.52 6.18 5.61
CA PHE A 37 20.93 5.96 5.25
C PHE A 37 21.12 5.98 3.73
N VAL A 38 20.30 5.27 2.97
CA VAL A 38 20.34 5.26 1.50
C VAL A 38 20.15 6.67 0.95
N LEU A 39 19.12 7.38 1.38
CA LEU A 39 18.84 8.75 0.94
C LEU A 39 20.01 9.70 1.27
N SER A 40 20.65 9.56 2.44
CA SER A 40 21.80 10.39 2.81
C SER A 40 22.99 10.23 1.86
N LYS A 41 23.17 9.02 1.28
CA LYS A 41 24.24 8.73 0.33
C LYS A 41 23.92 9.15 -1.09
N VAL A 42 22.64 9.20 -1.44
CA VAL A 42 22.17 9.38 -2.82
C VAL A 42 21.77 10.83 -3.10
N SER A 43 21.12 11.50 -2.13
CA SER A 43 20.59 12.85 -2.30
C SER A 43 21.32 13.92 -1.50
N GLY A 44 22.43 13.56 -0.82
CA GLY A 44 23.13 14.44 0.12
C GLY A 44 22.54 14.34 1.54
N PRO A 45 22.97 15.21 2.49
CA PRO A 45 22.49 15.13 3.86
C PRO A 45 20.96 15.15 3.86
N PRO A 46 20.33 14.19 4.55
CA PRO A 46 18.91 14.03 4.48
C PRO A 46 18.25 15.25 5.08
N PHE A 47 17.61 16.04 4.26
CA PHE A 47 16.58 16.94 4.73
C PHE A 47 15.37 16.05 5.08
N VAL A 48 15.54 15.25 6.14
CA VAL A 48 14.40 14.57 6.74
C VAL A 48 13.66 15.66 7.48
N ALA A 49 12.79 16.34 6.76
CA ALA A 49 11.79 17.14 7.44
C ALA A 49 11.05 16.16 8.36
N PHE A 50 11.23 16.34 9.65
CA PHE A 50 10.57 15.54 10.67
C PHE A 50 9.07 15.43 10.32
N GLY A 51 8.58 14.21 10.14
CA GLY A 51 7.20 13.97 9.71
C GLY A 51 7.02 13.52 8.25
N HIS A 52 8.04 13.53 7.40
CA HIS A 52 7.95 12.96 6.06
C HIS A 52 8.47 11.53 6.06
N LEU A 53 7.60 10.58 5.70
CA LEU A 53 8.00 9.19 5.57
C LEU A 53 8.64 8.92 4.20
N PRO A 54 9.71 8.10 4.13
CA PRO A 54 10.25 7.60 2.88
C PRO A 54 9.16 6.94 2.02
N TYR A 55 9.39 6.96 0.71
CA TYR A 55 8.44 6.42 -0.25
C TYR A 55 8.13 4.96 0.04
N GLY A 56 6.86 4.65 0.24
CA GLY A 56 6.40 3.28 0.47
C GLY A 56 6.17 2.93 1.95
N LEU A 57 7.05 3.25 2.88
CA LEU A 57 6.94 2.85 4.30
C LEU A 57 5.66 3.35 4.99
N TRP A 58 5.04 4.42 4.47
CA TRP A 58 3.78 4.95 4.98
C TRP A 58 2.68 3.90 5.14
N PHE A 59 2.69 2.87 4.28
CA PHE A 59 1.64 1.86 4.30
C PHE A 59 1.67 0.99 5.57
N LEU A 60 2.84 0.70 6.15
CA LEU A 60 2.94 -0.06 7.40
C LEU A 60 2.32 0.73 8.56
N VAL A 61 2.62 2.02 8.62
CA VAL A 61 2.08 2.93 9.64
C VAL A 61 0.55 3.05 9.46
N SER A 62 0.09 3.29 8.24
CA SER A 62 -1.34 3.36 7.94
C SER A 62 -2.05 2.05 8.25
N LEU A 63 -1.46 0.90 7.89
CA LEU A 63 -2.03 -0.42 8.17
C LEU A 63 -2.13 -0.70 9.67
N PHE A 64 -1.14 -0.23 10.45
CA PHE A 64 -1.20 -0.31 11.91
C PHE A 64 -2.40 0.49 12.44
N PHE A 65 -2.55 1.74 12.04
CA PHE A 65 -3.68 2.57 12.46
C PHE A 65 -5.02 2.01 11.99
N TRP A 66 -5.12 1.56 10.73
CA TRP A 66 -6.37 0.97 10.22
C TRP A 66 -6.78 -0.26 11.02
N ARG A 67 -5.82 -1.12 11.42
CA ARG A 67 -6.13 -2.28 12.26
C ARG A 67 -6.68 -1.87 13.63
N LEU A 68 -6.18 -0.78 14.21
CA LEU A 68 -6.70 -0.24 15.46
C LEU A 68 -8.08 0.41 15.29
N MET A 69 -8.27 1.21 14.24
CA MET A 69 -9.53 1.89 13.95
C MET A 69 -10.69 0.92 13.76
N VAL A 70 -10.45 -0.28 13.24
CA VAL A 70 -11.52 -1.27 13.01
C VAL A 70 -11.77 -2.20 14.21
N VAL A 71 -11.04 -2.08 15.31
CA VAL A 71 -11.29 -2.89 16.52
C VAL A 71 -12.73 -2.79 17.02
N PRO A 72 -13.40 -1.61 17.01
CA PRO A 72 -14.81 -1.50 17.41
C PRO A 72 -15.81 -2.16 16.45
N VAL A 73 -15.41 -2.42 15.19
CA VAL A 73 -16.30 -3.00 14.17
C VAL A 73 -16.78 -4.39 14.60
N GLY A 74 -18.07 -4.60 14.54
CA GLY A 74 -18.74 -5.84 14.98
C GLY A 74 -18.85 -6.01 16.50
N ARG A 75 -18.44 -4.99 17.29
CA ARG A 75 -18.60 -4.95 18.75
C ARG A 75 -19.69 -3.99 19.17
N TRP A 76 -19.69 -2.80 18.55
CA TRP A 76 -20.61 -1.73 18.88
C TRP A 76 -21.48 -1.41 17.67
N ARG A 77 -22.79 -1.69 17.78
CA ARG A 77 -23.76 -1.42 16.69
C ARG A 77 -23.77 0.03 16.22
N SER A 78 -23.55 0.98 17.12
CA SER A 78 -23.44 2.40 16.77
C SER A 78 -22.23 2.66 15.88
N PHE A 79 -21.10 2.05 16.18
CA PHE A 79 -19.88 2.20 15.37
C PHE A 79 -20.03 1.54 13.99
N ASP A 80 -20.67 0.39 13.89
CA ASP A 80 -20.94 -0.28 12.61
C ASP A 80 -21.76 0.59 11.64
N ARG A 81 -22.65 1.44 12.18
CA ARG A 81 -23.42 2.40 11.38
C ARG A 81 -22.59 3.62 10.98
N LEU A 82 -21.68 4.05 11.83
CA LEU A 82 -20.91 5.29 11.66
C LEU A 82 -19.59 5.09 10.93
N VAL A 83 -19.05 3.86 10.87
CA VAL A 83 -17.70 3.61 10.31
C VAL A 83 -17.58 4.07 8.85
N TRP A 84 -18.60 3.88 8.03
CA TRP A 84 -18.60 4.34 6.65
C TRP A 84 -18.72 5.87 6.52
N PRO A 85 -19.68 6.55 7.15
CA PRO A 85 -19.69 8.01 7.17
C PRO A 85 -18.40 8.62 7.68
N LEU A 86 -17.82 8.09 8.77
CA LEU A 86 -16.54 8.57 9.32
C LEU A 86 -15.37 8.33 8.36
N ALA A 87 -15.33 7.19 7.69
CA ALA A 87 -14.29 6.89 6.71
C ALA A 87 -14.38 7.82 5.49
N LEU A 88 -15.58 8.08 4.97
CA LEU A 88 -15.78 9.00 3.85
C LEU A 88 -15.49 10.44 4.27
N LEU A 89 -15.91 10.85 5.47
CA LEU A 89 -15.55 12.15 6.02
C LEU A 89 -14.04 12.28 6.16
N GLY A 90 -13.34 11.27 6.69
CA GLY A 90 -11.89 11.23 6.77
C GLY A 90 -11.21 11.34 5.41
N LEU A 91 -11.73 10.66 4.38
CA LEU A 91 -11.26 10.76 3.00
C LEU A 91 -11.36 12.22 2.49
N VAL A 92 -12.51 12.87 2.67
CA VAL A 92 -12.73 14.24 2.23
C VAL A 92 -11.86 15.22 3.02
N LEU A 93 -11.87 15.14 4.35
CA LEU A 93 -11.09 16.04 5.20
C LEU A 93 -9.58 15.83 5.09
N SER A 94 -9.12 14.64 4.62
CA SER A 94 -7.68 14.40 4.45
C SER A 94 -7.00 15.38 3.51
N GLY A 95 -7.73 16.01 2.57
CA GLY A 95 -7.19 17.04 1.69
C GLY A 95 -6.91 18.38 2.34
N LEU A 96 -7.37 18.58 3.57
CA LEU A 96 -7.06 19.76 4.40
C LEU A 96 -5.84 19.52 5.31
N LEU A 97 -5.37 18.29 5.42
CA LEU A 97 -4.29 17.92 6.32
C LEU A 97 -2.92 18.13 5.66
N PRO A 98 -1.92 18.57 6.42
CA PRO A 98 -0.53 18.52 5.98
C PRO A 98 -0.08 17.05 5.86
N ASN A 99 0.86 16.76 4.95
CA ASN A 99 1.34 15.40 4.72
C ASN A 99 2.35 14.92 5.80
N TRP A 100 2.03 15.14 7.06
CA TRP A 100 2.83 14.66 8.17
C TRP A 100 2.53 13.18 8.45
N TRP A 101 3.57 12.39 8.59
CA TRP A 101 3.48 10.95 8.87
C TRP A 101 2.49 10.21 7.96
N SER A 102 2.31 10.73 6.74
CA SER A 102 1.33 10.24 5.76
C SER A 102 -0.11 10.17 6.27
N LEU A 103 -0.51 11.08 7.18
CA LEU A 103 -1.89 11.15 7.67
C LEU A 103 -2.89 11.33 6.54
N VAL A 104 -2.56 12.16 5.54
CA VAL A 104 -3.38 12.33 4.34
C VAL A 104 -3.72 10.98 3.71
N ARG A 105 -2.72 10.14 3.47
CA ARG A 105 -2.90 8.79 2.88
C ARG A 105 -3.63 7.85 3.82
N THR A 106 -3.34 7.92 5.11
CA THR A 106 -3.99 7.07 6.12
C THR A 106 -5.49 7.23 6.08
N PHE A 107 -6.00 8.47 6.04
CA PHE A 107 -7.43 8.72 5.94
C PHE A 107 -7.98 8.52 4.53
N ALA A 108 -7.22 8.90 3.49
CA ALA A 108 -7.67 8.77 2.11
C ALA A 108 -7.87 7.32 1.66
N PHE A 109 -7.02 6.39 2.12
CA PHE A 109 -7.14 4.97 1.76
C PHE A 109 -7.93 4.13 2.76
N PHE A 110 -8.37 4.69 3.89
CA PHE A 110 -9.14 3.96 4.89
C PHE A 110 -10.47 3.40 4.36
N PRO A 111 -11.27 4.13 3.54
CA PRO A 111 -12.47 3.55 2.92
C PRO A 111 -12.18 2.32 2.05
N ALA A 112 -11.08 2.33 1.30
CA ALA A 112 -10.68 1.17 0.49
C ALA A 112 -10.25 -0.02 1.37
N PHE A 113 -9.64 0.22 2.52
CA PHE A 113 -9.34 -0.82 3.50
C PHE A 113 -10.62 -1.43 4.09
N LEU A 114 -11.58 -0.60 4.52
CA LEU A 114 -12.90 -1.05 5.01
C LEU A 114 -13.66 -1.84 3.95
N PHE A 115 -13.62 -1.37 2.70
CA PHE A 115 -14.23 -2.08 1.58
C PHE A 115 -13.66 -3.50 1.45
N GLY A 116 -12.35 -3.63 1.54
CA GLY A 116 -11.66 -4.93 1.51
C GLY A 116 -12.05 -5.84 2.69
N MET A 117 -12.33 -5.26 3.87
CA MET A 117 -12.70 -6.01 5.06
C MET A 117 -14.18 -6.44 5.07
N LEU A 118 -15.08 -5.52 4.72
CA LEU A 118 -16.52 -5.71 4.95
C LEU A 118 -17.29 -6.11 3.69
N VAL A 119 -16.86 -5.62 2.52
CA VAL A 119 -17.63 -5.75 1.27
C VAL A 119 -17.03 -6.79 0.33
N LEU A 120 -15.71 -6.79 0.16
CA LEU A 120 -15.04 -7.69 -0.77
C LEU A 120 -15.36 -9.17 -0.56
N PRO A 121 -15.42 -9.72 0.68
CA PRO A 121 -15.76 -11.13 0.88
C PRO A 121 -17.15 -11.51 0.34
N ARG A 122 -18.09 -10.56 0.38
CA ARG A 122 -19.46 -10.77 -0.13
C ARG A 122 -19.50 -10.67 -1.66
N LEU A 123 -18.67 -9.84 -2.27
CA LEU A 123 -18.60 -9.65 -3.72
C LEU A 123 -17.79 -10.74 -4.42
N GLU A 124 -16.89 -11.42 -3.73
CA GLU A 124 -15.96 -12.37 -4.34
C GLU A 124 -16.63 -13.44 -5.21
N PRO A 125 -17.76 -14.09 -4.82
CA PRO A 125 -18.45 -15.05 -5.67
C PRO A 125 -18.93 -14.43 -7.00
N HIS A 126 -19.37 -13.16 -6.97
CA HIS A 126 -19.85 -12.44 -8.16
C HIS A 126 -18.68 -12.05 -9.09
N LEU A 127 -17.53 -11.68 -8.52
CA LEU A 127 -16.33 -11.33 -9.29
C LEU A 127 -15.80 -12.52 -10.10
N ARG A 128 -16.15 -13.76 -9.75
CA ARG A 128 -15.71 -14.98 -10.44
C ARG A 128 -16.54 -15.33 -11.67
N ARG A 129 -17.65 -14.65 -11.92
CA ARG A 129 -18.52 -14.90 -13.07
C ARG A 129 -17.75 -14.59 -14.36
N PRO A 130 -17.88 -15.43 -15.43
CA PRO A 130 -17.10 -15.26 -16.68
C PRO A 130 -17.27 -13.85 -17.30
N TRP A 131 -18.50 -13.36 -17.38
CA TRP A 131 -18.76 -12.04 -17.95
C TRP A 131 -18.11 -10.90 -17.14
N VAL A 132 -18.06 -10.99 -15.80
CA VAL A 132 -17.36 -10.01 -14.95
C VAL A 132 -15.86 -10.02 -15.24
N ARG A 133 -15.28 -11.20 -15.43
CA ARG A 133 -13.86 -11.33 -15.77
C ARG A 133 -13.54 -10.70 -17.13
N VAL A 134 -14.40 -10.94 -18.14
CA VAL A 134 -14.25 -10.31 -19.46
C VAL A 134 -14.37 -8.79 -19.34
N ALA A 135 -15.42 -8.28 -18.67
CA ALA A 135 -15.58 -6.85 -18.45
C ALA A 135 -14.40 -6.23 -17.68
N SER A 136 -13.86 -6.95 -16.70
CA SER A 136 -12.67 -6.52 -15.95
C SER A 136 -11.42 -6.45 -16.82
N ALA A 137 -11.22 -7.42 -17.72
CA ALA A 137 -10.10 -7.40 -18.65
C ALA A 137 -10.21 -6.19 -19.60
N VAL A 138 -11.39 -5.96 -20.17
CA VAL A 138 -11.66 -4.79 -21.03
C VAL A 138 -11.42 -3.49 -20.26
N LEU A 139 -11.93 -3.38 -19.03
CA LEU A 139 -11.73 -2.21 -18.18
C LEU A 139 -10.24 -1.94 -17.94
N LEU A 140 -9.46 -2.96 -17.59
CA LEU A 140 -8.03 -2.78 -17.35
C LEU A 140 -7.27 -2.37 -18.61
N VAL A 141 -7.57 -2.99 -19.74
CA VAL A 141 -6.99 -2.57 -21.04
C VAL A 141 -7.36 -1.13 -21.36
N ALA A 142 -8.63 -0.76 -21.23
CA ALA A 142 -9.09 0.61 -21.44
C ALA A 142 -8.38 1.60 -20.48
N THR A 143 -8.24 1.24 -19.22
CA THR A 143 -7.51 2.06 -18.22
C THR A 143 -6.06 2.27 -18.66
N VAL A 144 -5.36 1.22 -19.05
CA VAL A 144 -3.98 1.33 -19.55
C VAL A 144 -3.89 2.23 -20.78
N VAL A 145 -4.78 2.05 -21.76
CA VAL A 145 -4.81 2.87 -22.97
C VAL A 145 -5.08 4.35 -22.66
N VAL A 146 -6.05 4.63 -21.78
CA VAL A 146 -6.36 6.01 -21.37
C VAL A 146 -5.20 6.64 -20.63
N VAL A 147 -4.61 5.94 -19.69
CA VAL A 147 -3.43 6.43 -18.93
C VAL A 147 -2.26 6.67 -19.88
N TRP A 148 -1.98 5.74 -20.80
CA TRP A 148 -0.91 5.87 -21.78
C TRP A 148 -1.09 7.10 -22.68
N ARG A 149 -2.31 7.28 -23.23
CA ARG A 149 -2.62 8.41 -24.15
C ARG A 149 -2.69 9.75 -23.45
N ARG A 150 -3.03 9.76 -22.16
CA ARG A 150 -3.33 10.97 -21.40
C ARG A 150 -2.36 11.23 -20.24
N ALA A 151 -1.25 10.48 -20.17
CA ALA A 151 -0.30 10.53 -19.04
C ALA A 151 0.19 11.95 -18.73
N GLN A 152 0.44 12.75 -19.78
CA GLN A 152 0.92 14.14 -19.65
C GLN A 152 -0.16 15.12 -19.17
N GLN A 153 -1.44 14.74 -19.25
CA GLN A 153 -2.58 15.60 -18.87
C GLN A 153 -3.04 15.38 -17.43
N TYR A 154 -2.66 14.24 -16.85
CA TYR A 154 -3.06 13.89 -15.47
C TYR A 154 -1.95 14.15 -14.48
N ASN A 155 -2.29 14.88 -13.42
CA ASN A 155 -1.40 14.99 -12.28
C ASN A 155 -1.45 13.70 -11.46
N TYR A 156 -0.41 12.89 -11.55
CA TYR A 156 -0.29 11.60 -10.85
C TYR A 156 -0.35 11.73 -9.32
N LEU A 157 -0.12 12.93 -8.77
CA LEU A 157 -0.22 13.19 -7.33
C LEU A 157 -1.63 12.94 -6.77
N TRP A 158 -2.67 13.05 -7.61
CA TRP A 158 -4.01 12.65 -7.24
C TRP A 158 -4.13 11.16 -6.92
N LEU A 159 -3.43 10.31 -7.68
CA LEU A 159 -3.41 8.86 -7.45
C LEU A 159 -2.66 8.51 -6.17
N HIS A 160 -1.62 9.27 -5.84
CA HIS A 160 -0.85 9.07 -4.61
C HIS A 160 -1.60 9.49 -3.34
N GLN A 161 -2.63 10.35 -3.46
CA GLN A 161 -3.41 10.84 -2.32
C GLN A 161 -2.53 11.45 -1.19
N SER A 162 -1.41 12.08 -1.54
CA SER A 162 -0.39 12.52 -0.58
C SER A 162 -0.33 14.02 -0.39
N ARG A 163 -1.12 14.79 -1.14
CA ARG A 163 -1.09 16.25 -1.14
C ARG A 163 -2.40 16.84 -0.64
N SER A 164 -2.33 18.03 -0.04
CA SER A 164 -3.51 18.82 0.29
C SER A 164 -4.19 19.37 -0.96
N TYR A 165 -5.39 19.91 -0.82
CA TYR A 165 -6.10 20.54 -1.92
C TYR A 165 -5.37 21.78 -2.42
N ASP A 166 -4.85 22.61 -1.49
CA ASP A 166 -4.08 23.81 -1.82
C ASP A 166 -2.82 23.48 -2.62
N GLU A 167 -2.07 22.45 -2.20
CA GLU A 167 -0.90 21.96 -2.96
C GLU A 167 -1.24 21.45 -4.37
N LEU A 168 -2.48 21.04 -4.58
CA LEU A 168 -2.99 20.59 -5.89
C LEU A 168 -3.71 21.69 -6.68
N GLY A 169 -3.73 22.93 -6.16
CA GLY A 169 -4.37 24.08 -6.79
C GLY A 169 -5.89 23.93 -6.92
N ARG A 170 -6.54 23.33 -5.93
CA ARG A 170 -7.99 23.09 -5.93
C ARG A 170 -8.64 23.66 -4.66
N ASP A 171 -9.84 24.19 -4.84
CA ASP A 171 -10.75 24.52 -3.74
C ASP A 171 -11.28 23.25 -3.07
N PHE A 172 -11.88 23.39 -1.89
CA PHE A 172 -12.38 22.27 -1.11
C PHE A 172 -13.40 21.40 -1.87
N VAL A 173 -14.37 22.03 -2.55
CA VAL A 173 -15.48 21.31 -3.19
C VAL A 173 -14.99 20.50 -4.38
N SER A 174 -14.24 21.13 -5.29
CA SER A 174 -13.70 20.43 -6.47
C SER A 174 -12.63 19.40 -6.07
N GLY A 175 -11.81 19.69 -5.08
CA GLY A 175 -10.81 18.78 -4.55
C GLY A 175 -11.44 17.55 -3.88
N ALA A 176 -12.46 17.73 -3.06
CA ALA A 176 -13.21 16.64 -2.42
C ALA A 176 -13.90 15.75 -3.45
N GLY A 177 -14.55 16.35 -4.44
CA GLY A 177 -15.19 15.61 -5.54
C GLY A 177 -14.20 14.75 -6.33
N LEU A 178 -13.04 15.32 -6.71
CA LEU A 178 -11.97 14.58 -7.38
C LEU A 178 -11.41 13.45 -6.51
N ARG A 179 -11.22 13.69 -5.22
CA ARG A 179 -10.68 12.69 -4.29
C ARG A 179 -11.63 11.50 -4.14
N LEU A 180 -12.93 11.76 -4.02
CA LEU A 180 -13.97 10.72 -4.01
C LEU A 180 -13.99 9.92 -5.32
N LEU A 181 -13.91 10.62 -6.46
CA LEU A 181 -13.87 9.98 -7.77
C LEU A 181 -12.64 9.08 -7.93
N VAL A 182 -11.46 9.56 -7.57
CA VAL A 182 -10.21 8.78 -7.63
C VAL A 182 -10.27 7.57 -6.70
N ALA A 183 -10.80 7.72 -5.48
CA ALA A 183 -10.97 6.61 -4.56
C ALA A 183 -11.95 5.56 -5.10
N ALA A 184 -13.08 5.98 -5.66
CA ALA A 184 -14.05 5.08 -6.28
C ALA A 184 -13.47 4.35 -7.50
N ALA A 185 -12.81 5.09 -8.41
CA ALA A 185 -12.13 4.51 -9.57
C ALA A 185 -11.05 3.50 -9.14
N GLY A 186 -10.26 3.82 -8.12
CA GLY A 186 -9.26 2.92 -7.55
C GLY A 186 -9.85 1.63 -7.00
N ILE A 187 -11.01 1.69 -6.33
CA ILE A 187 -11.72 0.50 -5.87
C ILE A 187 -12.21 -0.35 -7.06
N VAL A 188 -12.77 0.28 -8.09
CA VAL A 188 -13.26 -0.42 -9.29
C VAL A 188 -12.11 -1.13 -10.02
N VAL A 189 -10.99 -0.45 -10.24
CA VAL A 189 -9.79 -1.04 -10.86
C VAL A 189 -9.24 -2.18 -9.98
N ALA A 190 -9.20 -2.02 -8.67
CA ALA A 190 -8.75 -3.06 -7.77
C ALA A 190 -9.68 -4.30 -7.79
N LEU A 191 -11.01 -4.13 -7.90
CA LEU A 191 -11.96 -5.22 -8.09
C LEU A 191 -11.74 -5.93 -9.42
N ALA A 192 -11.48 -5.19 -10.49
CA ALA A 192 -11.15 -5.78 -11.79
C ALA A 192 -9.90 -6.65 -11.71
N VAL A 193 -8.83 -6.18 -11.05
CA VAL A 193 -7.63 -7.00 -10.82
C VAL A 193 -7.97 -8.25 -10.02
N VAL A 194 -8.71 -8.13 -8.90
CA VAL A 194 -9.10 -9.28 -8.05
C VAL A 194 -9.92 -10.30 -8.83
N SER A 195 -10.79 -9.86 -9.75
CA SER A 195 -11.62 -10.76 -10.55
C SER A 195 -10.79 -11.68 -11.48
N LEU A 196 -9.65 -11.18 -11.97
CA LEU A 196 -8.77 -11.88 -12.89
C LEU A 196 -7.75 -12.79 -12.19
N VAL A 197 -7.47 -12.56 -10.90
CA VAL A 197 -6.55 -13.41 -10.14
C VAL A 197 -7.08 -14.85 -10.10
N PRO A 198 -6.26 -15.86 -10.49
CA PRO A 198 -6.66 -17.26 -10.43
C PRO A 198 -7.00 -17.70 -9.00
N THR A 199 -8.07 -18.50 -8.85
CA THR A 199 -8.46 -19.09 -7.55
C THR A 199 -7.70 -20.39 -7.26
N ARG A 200 -7.23 -21.05 -8.30
CA ARG A 200 -6.42 -22.26 -8.19
C ARG A 200 -4.97 -21.93 -7.80
N ARG A 201 -4.33 -22.84 -7.12
CA ARG A 201 -2.89 -22.70 -6.82
C ARG A 201 -2.09 -22.71 -8.12
N VAL A 202 -1.22 -21.69 -8.27
CA VAL A 202 -0.33 -21.55 -9.43
C VAL A 202 1.08 -21.95 -8.97
N GLY A 203 1.34 -23.26 -8.91
CA GLY A 203 2.66 -23.80 -8.57
C GLY A 203 3.31 -23.17 -7.34
N SER A 204 4.58 -22.88 -7.43
CA SER A 204 5.39 -22.26 -6.38
C SER A 204 4.97 -20.81 -6.04
N LEU A 205 4.39 -20.08 -7.00
CA LEU A 205 3.96 -18.68 -6.81
C LEU A 205 2.94 -18.53 -5.67
N SER A 206 2.01 -19.47 -5.54
CA SER A 206 1.02 -19.44 -4.46
C SER A 206 1.66 -19.58 -3.07
N GLY A 207 2.80 -20.26 -2.98
CA GLY A 207 3.60 -20.37 -1.76
C GLY A 207 4.31 -19.06 -1.40
N LEU A 208 4.74 -18.31 -2.41
CA LEU A 208 5.44 -17.04 -2.21
C LEU A 208 4.51 -15.93 -1.67
N GLY A 209 3.21 -16.00 -1.94
CA GLY A 209 2.24 -15.01 -1.48
C GLY A 209 2.23 -14.78 0.04
N ARG A 210 2.71 -15.73 0.84
CA ARG A 210 2.87 -15.58 2.29
C ARG A 210 4.01 -14.65 2.69
N PHE A 211 4.94 -14.41 1.78
CA PHE A 211 6.19 -13.68 2.03
C PHE A 211 6.21 -12.30 1.37
N THR A 212 5.03 -11.77 1.05
CA THR A 212 4.89 -10.44 0.41
C THR A 212 5.45 -9.30 1.26
N LEU A 213 5.54 -9.46 2.58
CA LEU A 213 6.18 -8.49 3.46
C LEU A 213 7.68 -8.35 3.17
N TYR A 214 8.37 -9.46 2.86
CA TYR A 214 9.78 -9.45 2.45
C TYR A 214 9.96 -8.68 1.15
N ALA A 215 9.15 -9.02 0.14
CA ALA A 215 9.15 -8.29 -1.12
C ALA A 215 8.90 -6.79 -0.90
N TYR A 216 7.89 -6.47 -0.09
CA TYR A 216 7.50 -5.10 0.18
C TYR A 216 8.59 -4.29 0.87
N LEU A 217 9.25 -4.82 1.89
CA LEU A 217 10.27 -4.07 2.63
C LEU A 217 11.61 -4.03 1.88
N LEU A 218 12.02 -5.13 1.27
CA LEU A 218 13.34 -5.21 0.65
C LEU A 218 13.43 -4.47 -0.71
N HIS A 219 12.28 -4.26 -1.40
CA HIS A 219 12.35 -3.49 -2.65
C HIS A 219 12.44 -1.98 -2.43
N LEU A 220 12.01 -1.45 -1.29
CA LEU A 220 11.95 0.00 -1.06
C LEU A 220 13.32 0.66 -1.14
N PRO A 221 14.36 0.26 -0.38
CA PRO A 221 15.67 0.86 -0.47
C PRO A 221 16.28 0.74 -1.88
N VAL A 222 16.01 -0.38 -2.57
CA VAL A 222 16.49 -0.60 -3.95
C VAL A 222 15.79 0.35 -4.92
N THR A 223 14.48 0.53 -4.77
CA THR A 223 13.72 1.45 -5.60
C THR A 223 14.16 2.90 -5.38
N GLU A 224 14.41 3.31 -4.14
CA GLU A 224 14.93 4.64 -3.81
C GLU A 224 16.33 4.86 -4.41
N PHE A 225 17.22 3.88 -4.29
CA PHE A 225 18.54 3.93 -4.93
C PHE A 225 18.40 4.08 -6.46
N ILE A 226 17.51 3.33 -7.09
CA ILE A 226 17.29 3.41 -8.54
C ILE A 226 16.74 4.80 -8.92
N ILE A 227 15.73 5.29 -8.23
CA ILE A 227 15.08 6.57 -8.55
C ILE A 227 16.01 7.76 -8.35
N TYR A 228 16.76 7.80 -7.23
CA TYR A 228 17.52 8.99 -6.85
C TYR A 228 18.98 8.94 -7.31
N TRP A 229 19.53 7.76 -7.57
CA TRP A 229 20.94 7.61 -7.96
C TRP A 229 21.11 7.15 -9.40
N LEU A 230 20.44 6.10 -9.81
CA LEU A 230 20.64 5.48 -11.13
C LEU A 230 19.99 6.29 -12.25
N ILE A 231 18.68 6.58 -12.14
CA ILE A 231 17.93 7.28 -13.19
C ILE A 231 18.50 8.66 -13.53
N PRO A 232 18.88 9.53 -12.57
CA PRO A 232 19.45 10.84 -12.89
C PRO A 232 20.81 10.78 -13.58
N ARG A 233 21.54 9.65 -13.52
CA ARG A 233 22.85 9.44 -14.14
C ARG A 233 22.77 8.71 -15.48
N THR A 234 21.60 8.25 -15.83
CA THR A 234 21.34 7.63 -17.12
C THR A 234 20.53 8.58 -17.99
N ASP A 235 20.79 8.61 -19.31
CA ASP A 235 19.88 9.29 -20.23
C ASP A 235 18.52 8.60 -20.15
N SER A 236 17.66 9.16 -19.31
CA SER A 236 16.36 8.56 -18.96
C SER A 236 15.41 8.67 -20.17
N ASN A 237 15.44 7.67 -21.01
CA ASN A 237 14.44 7.45 -22.04
C ASN A 237 13.39 6.42 -21.55
N ALA A 238 12.30 6.31 -22.27
CA ALA A 238 11.22 5.37 -21.95
C ALA A 238 11.73 3.91 -21.85
N ALA A 239 12.74 3.54 -22.62
CA ALA A 239 13.31 2.20 -22.62
C ALA A 239 14.02 1.88 -21.30
N VAL A 240 14.78 2.81 -20.72
CA VAL A 240 15.41 2.66 -19.41
C VAL A 240 14.36 2.49 -18.31
N SER A 241 13.33 3.34 -18.29
CA SER A 241 12.24 3.25 -17.32
C SER A 241 11.48 1.92 -17.38
N VAL A 242 11.20 1.42 -18.58
CA VAL A 242 10.57 0.11 -18.79
C VAL A 242 11.50 -1.02 -18.34
N SER A 243 12.78 -0.98 -18.70
CA SER A 243 13.76 -2.00 -18.32
C SER A 243 13.93 -2.10 -16.81
N VAL A 244 14.02 -0.97 -16.12
CA VAL A 244 14.08 -0.90 -14.65
C VAL A 244 12.80 -1.49 -14.03
N SER A 245 11.62 -1.12 -14.55
CA SER A 245 10.35 -1.63 -14.06
C SER A 245 10.23 -3.15 -14.25
N LEU A 246 10.70 -3.69 -15.36
CA LEU A 246 10.73 -5.11 -15.62
C LEU A 246 11.74 -5.86 -14.73
N ALA A 247 12.89 -5.26 -14.42
CA ALA A 247 13.90 -5.84 -13.55
C ALA A 247 13.45 -5.99 -12.09
N ILE A 248 12.48 -5.18 -11.64
CA ILE A 248 11.90 -5.31 -10.30
C ILE A 248 11.17 -6.65 -10.13
N ILE A 249 10.55 -7.21 -11.19
CA ILE A 249 9.79 -8.46 -11.11
C ILE A 249 10.68 -9.64 -10.66
N PRO A 250 11.77 -9.99 -11.34
CA PRO A 250 12.66 -11.06 -10.91
C PRO A 250 13.31 -10.73 -9.54
N PHE A 251 13.65 -9.47 -9.28
CA PHE A 251 14.16 -9.06 -7.97
C PHE A 251 13.19 -9.41 -6.84
N VAL A 252 11.91 -9.06 -6.96
CA VAL A 252 10.86 -9.39 -5.98
C VAL A 252 10.73 -10.90 -5.78
N LEU A 253 10.86 -11.70 -6.82
CA LEU A 253 10.85 -13.17 -6.72
C LEU A 253 12.09 -13.70 -5.96
N VAL A 254 13.26 -13.14 -6.22
CA VAL A 254 14.52 -13.50 -5.55
C VAL A 254 14.45 -13.21 -4.05
N VAL A 255 13.97 -12.02 -3.64
CA VAL A 255 13.90 -11.66 -2.22
C VAL A 255 12.90 -12.51 -1.42
N MET A 256 11.96 -13.17 -2.10
CA MET A 256 11.06 -14.14 -1.47
C MET A 256 11.65 -15.55 -1.35
N THR A 257 12.84 -15.82 -1.86
CA THR A 257 13.48 -17.14 -1.77
C THR A 257 13.92 -17.48 -0.34
N ARG A 258 14.05 -18.78 -0.05
CA ARG A 258 14.43 -19.26 1.30
C ARG A 258 15.75 -18.67 1.82
N PRO A 259 16.85 -18.60 1.03
CA PRO A 259 18.12 -18.07 1.52
C PRO A 259 17.99 -16.59 1.93
N VAL A 260 17.41 -15.75 1.07
CA VAL A 260 17.26 -14.31 1.35
C VAL A 260 16.36 -14.09 2.56
N ARG A 261 15.23 -14.82 2.65
CA ARG A 261 14.35 -14.72 3.81
C ARG A 261 15.02 -15.09 5.13
N ARG A 262 15.80 -16.17 5.17
CA ARG A 262 16.55 -16.57 6.38
C ARG A 262 17.53 -15.49 6.81
N LEU A 263 18.24 -14.89 5.85
CA LEU A 263 19.21 -13.83 6.12
C LEU A 263 18.52 -12.55 6.63
N THR A 264 17.37 -12.20 6.08
CA THR A 264 16.66 -10.95 6.38
C THR A 264 15.55 -11.10 7.43
N GLN A 265 15.29 -12.32 7.90
CA GLN A 265 14.25 -12.61 8.90
C GLN A 265 14.36 -11.76 10.18
N PRO A 266 15.57 -11.54 10.77
CA PRO A 266 15.68 -10.69 11.95
C PRO A 266 15.18 -9.27 11.75
N LEU A 267 15.24 -8.78 10.51
CA LEU A 267 14.89 -7.41 10.12
C LEU A 267 13.40 -7.29 9.77
N VAL A 268 12.87 -8.29 9.04
CA VAL A 268 11.50 -8.28 8.51
C VAL A 268 10.50 -8.84 9.54
N GLU A 269 10.89 -9.85 10.31
CA GLU A 269 10.05 -10.55 11.30
C GLU A 269 10.79 -10.70 12.63
N PRO A 270 11.20 -9.59 13.29
CA PRO A 270 12.07 -9.64 14.47
C PRO A 270 11.45 -10.43 15.64
N VAL A 271 10.14 -10.33 15.85
CA VAL A 271 9.44 -11.06 16.92
C VAL A 271 9.39 -12.56 16.67
N GLU A 272 9.16 -12.98 15.43
CA GLU A 272 9.16 -14.42 15.08
C GLU A 272 10.58 -14.99 15.09
N PHE A 273 11.56 -14.21 14.67
CA PHE A 273 12.98 -14.59 14.78
C PHE A 273 13.39 -14.77 16.24
N ALA A 274 13.05 -13.83 17.12
CA ALA A 274 13.39 -13.94 18.54
C ALA A 274 12.80 -15.20 19.21
N LYS A 275 11.59 -15.63 18.80
CA LYS A 275 10.98 -16.87 19.28
C LYS A 275 11.66 -18.14 18.73
N SER A 276 12.35 -18.06 17.60
CA SER A 276 13.02 -19.19 16.97
C SER A 276 14.43 -19.44 17.50
N VAL A 277 15.00 -18.48 18.24
CA VAL A 277 16.31 -18.61 18.88
C VAL A 277 16.12 -19.34 20.22
N PRO A 278 16.73 -20.53 20.39
CA PRO A 278 16.65 -21.20 21.70
C PRO A 278 17.28 -20.32 22.78
N VAL A 279 16.56 -20.14 23.86
CA VAL A 279 17.13 -19.50 25.07
C VAL A 279 18.08 -20.52 25.67
N PRO A 280 19.36 -20.16 25.95
CA PRO A 280 20.35 -21.07 26.52
C PRO A 280 19.95 -21.55 27.89
#